data_ca73382ddbd4d6c625f87ebc833bc80f
#
_entry.id   ca73382ddbd4d6c625f87ebc833bc80f
#
_cell.length_a   1.000
_cell.length_b   1.000
_cell.length_c   1.000
_cell.angle_alpha   90.00
_cell.angle_beta   90.00
_cell.angle_gamma   90.00
#
_symmetry.space_group_name_H-M   'P 1'
#
loop_
_entity.id
_entity.type
_entity.pdbx_description
1 polymer ?
#
loop_
_entity_poly.entity_id
_entity_poly.type
_entity_poly.pdbx_seq_one_letter_code
_entity_poly.pdbx_strand_id
1 'polypeptide(L)'
;MSEKSEKLKARTEAFAVAVVKFCDTLPNSASGRRIGQQLLDAGTSVAANYRAVCRAYTGPLFVSKLAIVDEEADESEFWFRIIRKTGLQSAAAIGGLEQEAHELASIFSVSLRTARRNRRMRREKENPRH
;
A
#
# COMPACT_ATOMS: atom_id res chain seq x y z
N MET A 1 -13.41 -2.41 -15.74
CA MET A 1 -12.54 -2.77 -14.60
C MET A 1 -12.96 -4.14 -14.08
N SER A 2 -11.99 -4.98 -13.70
CA SER A 2 -12.29 -6.32 -13.23
C SER A 2 -12.92 -6.31 -11.83
N GLU A 3 -13.61 -7.40 -11.51
CA GLU A 3 -14.15 -7.59 -10.16
C GLU A 3 -13.03 -7.60 -9.11
N LYS A 4 -11.89 -8.21 -9.43
CA LYS A 4 -10.71 -8.23 -8.55
C LYS A 4 -10.21 -6.83 -8.26
N SER A 5 -10.11 -5.98 -9.28
CA SER A 5 -9.68 -4.58 -9.13
C SER A 5 -10.66 -3.79 -8.28
N GLU A 6 -11.97 -4.00 -8.47
CA GLU A 6 -12.97 -3.32 -7.64
C GLU A 6 -12.89 -3.74 -6.18
N LYS A 7 -12.64 -5.04 -5.91
CA LYS A 7 -12.46 -5.53 -4.54
C LYS A 7 -11.22 -4.94 -3.88
N LEU A 8 -10.09 -4.87 -4.60
CA LEU A 8 -8.87 -4.28 -4.07
C LEU A 8 -9.02 -2.78 -3.85
N LYS A 9 -9.72 -2.10 -4.75
CA LYS A 9 -10.01 -0.68 -4.59
C LYS A 9 -10.80 -0.41 -3.31
N ALA A 10 -11.85 -1.21 -3.06
CA ALA A 10 -12.64 -1.11 -1.84
C ALA A 10 -11.82 -1.47 -0.60
N ARG A 11 -10.99 -2.51 -0.71
CA ARG A 11 -10.15 -2.98 0.40
C ARG A 11 -9.11 -1.95 0.80
N THR A 12 -8.44 -1.33 -0.17
CA THR A 12 -7.43 -0.29 0.12
C THR A 12 -8.09 0.96 0.70
N GLU A 13 -9.29 1.32 0.24
CA GLU A 13 -10.04 2.45 0.80
C GLU A 13 -10.43 2.18 2.25
N ALA A 14 -10.93 0.98 2.56
CA ALA A 14 -11.25 0.59 3.92
C ALA A 14 -10.01 0.64 4.83
N PHE A 15 -8.86 0.20 4.32
CA PHE A 15 -7.59 0.28 5.04
C PHE A 15 -7.23 1.74 5.32
N ALA A 16 -7.33 2.63 4.33
CA ALA A 16 -7.03 4.05 4.51
C ALA A 16 -7.91 4.69 5.58
N VAL A 17 -9.22 4.40 5.56
CA VAL A 17 -10.16 4.90 6.56
C VAL A 17 -9.76 4.42 7.96
N ALA A 18 -9.43 3.14 8.09
CA ALA A 18 -9.01 2.57 9.38
C ALA A 18 -7.70 3.20 9.86
N VAL A 19 -6.77 3.47 8.97
CA VAL A 19 -5.50 4.14 9.30
C VAL A 19 -5.76 5.56 9.83
N VAL A 20 -6.62 6.32 9.17
CA VAL A 20 -6.96 7.68 9.62
C VAL A 20 -7.51 7.64 11.05
N LYS A 21 -8.47 6.75 11.31
CA LYS A 21 -9.07 6.61 12.63
C LYS A 21 -8.05 6.16 13.68
N PHE A 22 -7.17 5.23 13.31
CA PHE A 22 -6.13 4.75 14.21
C PHE A 22 -5.13 5.84 14.58
N CYS A 23 -4.70 6.64 13.61
CA CYS A 23 -3.72 7.71 13.85
C CYS A 23 -4.24 8.74 14.85
N ASP A 24 -5.54 8.98 14.88
CA ASP A 24 -6.15 9.90 15.86
C ASP A 24 -6.09 9.38 17.29
N THR A 25 -5.80 8.09 17.50
CA THR A 25 -5.67 7.51 18.83
C THR A 25 -4.24 7.58 19.38
N LEU A 26 -3.26 7.95 18.56
CA LEU A 26 -1.87 8.00 18.98
C LEU A 26 -1.61 9.16 19.95
N PRO A 27 -0.63 8.99 20.88
CA PRO A 27 -0.33 10.04 21.86
C PRO A 27 0.09 11.35 21.21
N ASN A 28 -0.26 12.46 21.87
CA ASN A 28 0.20 13.80 21.46
C ASN A 28 1.61 14.06 22.03
N SER A 29 2.55 13.22 21.66
CA SER A 29 3.96 13.30 22.00
C SER A 29 4.77 13.53 20.72
N ALA A 30 6.06 13.83 20.85
CA ALA A 30 6.91 14.02 19.67
C ALA A 30 6.89 12.79 18.75
N SER A 31 7.07 11.59 19.34
CA SER A 31 7.05 10.34 18.56
C SER A 31 5.65 10.02 18.04
N GLY A 32 4.61 10.20 18.84
CA GLY A 32 3.23 9.94 18.42
C GLY A 32 2.84 10.80 17.23
N ARG A 33 3.15 12.08 17.27
CA ARG A 33 2.87 13.00 16.16
C ARG A 33 3.65 12.64 14.90
N ARG A 34 4.97 12.39 15.04
CA ARG A 34 5.82 12.14 13.88
C ARG A 34 5.52 10.79 13.23
N ILE A 35 5.43 9.74 14.03
CA ILE A 35 5.12 8.39 13.52
C ILE A 35 3.70 8.35 12.96
N GLY A 36 2.76 8.98 13.65
CA GLY A 36 1.38 9.09 13.19
C GLY A 36 1.29 9.74 11.81
N GLN A 37 2.06 10.81 11.58
CA GLN A 37 2.08 11.50 10.29
C GLN A 37 2.62 10.58 9.19
N GLN A 38 3.69 9.85 9.47
CA GLN A 38 4.27 8.90 8.50
C GLN A 38 3.29 7.79 8.14
N LEU A 39 2.63 7.22 9.14
CA LEU A 39 1.65 6.17 8.91
C LEU A 39 0.43 6.71 8.15
N LEU A 40 -0.05 7.89 8.52
CA LEU A 40 -1.18 8.52 7.85
C LEU A 40 -0.88 8.74 6.37
N ASP A 41 0.29 9.28 6.06
CA ASP A 41 0.71 9.50 4.68
C ASP A 41 0.81 8.18 3.91
N ALA A 42 1.48 7.18 4.48
CA ALA A 42 1.68 5.88 3.83
C ALA A 42 0.35 5.16 3.60
N GLY A 43 -0.47 5.03 4.64
CA GLY A 43 -1.72 4.28 4.57
C GLY A 43 -2.75 4.89 3.62
N THR A 44 -2.88 6.21 3.61
CA THR A 44 -3.79 6.88 2.68
C THR A 44 -3.27 6.84 1.24
N SER A 45 -1.94 6.87 1.06
CA SER A 45 -1.32 6.75 -0.26
C SER A 45 -1.55 5.40 -0.91
N VAL A 46 -1.68 4.32 -0.14
CA VAL A 46 -2.02 3.01 -0.69
C VAL A 46 -3.32 3.09 -1.50
N ALA A 47 -4.36 3.65 -0.90
CA ALA A 47 -5.67 3.76 -1.56
C ALA A 47 -5.64 4.76 -2.72
N ALA A 48 -5.06 5.95 -2.49
CA ALA A 48 -5.02 7.00 -3.51
C ALA A 48 -4.28 6.54 -4.76
N ASN A 49 -3.13 5.88 -4.59
CA ASN A 49 -2.34 5.40 -5.72
C ASN A 49 -2.93 4.16 -6.37
N TYR A 50 -3.61 3.30 -5.60
CA TYR A 50 -4.30 2.18 -6.24
C TYR A 50 -5.45 2.65 -7.15
N ARG A 51 -6.16 3.71 -6.76
CA ARG A 51 -7.14 4.34 -7.65
C ARG A 51 -6.46 4.77 -8.96
N ALA A 52 -5.27 5.36 -8.85
CA ALA A 52 -4.51 5.78 -10.03
C ALA A 52 -4.08 4.58 -10.88
N VAL A 53 -3.70 3.45 -10.27
CA VAL A 53 -3.42 2.19 -10.98
C VAL A 53 -4.63 1.79 -11.82
N CYS A 54 -5.82 1.80 -11.23
CA CYS A 54 -7.05 1.40 -11.89
C CYS A 54 -7.41 2.30 -13.08
N ARG A 55 -6.91 3.53 -13.10
CA ARG A 55 -7.17 4.52 -14.15
C ARG A 55 -6.02 4.66 -15.14
N ALA A 56 -4.93 3.91 -14.95
CA ALA A 56 -3.76 4.00 -15.82
C ALA A 56 -4.09 3.46 -17.22
N TYR A 57 -3.77 4.25 -18.24
CA TYR A 57 -4.09 3.92 -19.63
C TYR A 57 -2.86 3.47 -20.45
N THR A 58 -1.68 3.42 -19.83
CA THR A 58 -0.47 2.87 -20.46
C THR A 58 0.18 1.86 -19.52
N GLY A 59 0.94 0.91 -20.10
CA GLY A 59 1.70 -0.07 -19.35
C GLY A 59 2.74 0.56 -18.43
N PRO A 60 3.56 1.53 -18.93
CA PRO A 60 4.53 2.23 -18.07
C PRO A 60 3.87 2.95 -16.90
N LEU A 61 2.76 3.63 -17.10
CA LEU A 61 2.06 4.34 -16.04
C LEU A 61 1.49 3.35 -15.01
N PHE A 62 0.92 2.25 -15.47
CA PHE A 62 0.41 1.19 -14.60
C PHE A 62 1.51 0.67 -13.67
N VAL A 63 2.67 0.30 -14.23
CA VAL A 63 3.80 -0.23 -13.46
C VAL A 63 4.33 0.81 -12.48
N SER A 64 4.50 2.07 -12.91
CA SER A 64 5.05 3.10 -12.02
C SER A 64 4.11 3.41 -10.85
N LYS A 65 2.80 3.46 -11.08
CA LYS A 65 1.83 3.69 -10.01
C LYS A 65 1.73 2.49 -9.08
N LEU A 66 1.78 1.29 -9.63
CA LEU A 66 1.74 0.05 -8.83
C LEU A 66 2.98 -0.06 -7.93
N ALA A 67 4.15 0.39 -8.41
CA ALA A 67 5.37 0.42 -7.60
C ALA A 67 5.20 1.33 -6.38
N ILE A 68 4.51 2.46 -6.52
CA ILE A 68 4.23 3.35 -5.38
C ILE A 68 3.31 2.65 -4.38
N VAL A 69 2.25 1.98 -4.85
CA VAL A 69 1.33 1.25 -3.97
C VAL A 69 2.08 0.18 -3.16
N ASP A 70 2.98 -0.56 -3.82
CA ASP A 70 3.80 -1.57 -3.17
C ASP A 70 4.67 -0.95 -2.05
N GLU A 71 5.38 0.13 -2.35
CA GLU A 71 6.22 0.83 -1.39
C GLU A 71 5.41 1.35 -0.19
N GLU A 72 4.27 1.97 -0.45
CA GLU A 72 3.44 2.57 0.60
C GLU A 72 2.79 1.52 1.49
N ALA A 73 2.40 0.38 0.93
CA ALA A 73 1.86 -0.73 1.73
C ALA A 73 2.94 -1.30 2.65
N ASP A 74 4.15 -1.50 2.14
CA ASP A 74 5.29 -1.97 2.94
C ASP A 74 5.64 -0.96 4.04
N GLU A 75 5.66 0.33 3.72
CA GLU A 75 5.92 1.39 4.70
C GLU A 75 4.85 1.43 5.78
N SER A 76 3.59 1.23 5.42
CA SER A 76 2.50 1.16 6.39
C SER A 76 2.71 0.01 7.39
N GLU A 77 3.10 -1.15 6.89
CA GLU A 77 3.42 -2.30 7.74
C GLU A 77 4.58 -1.97 8.68
N PHE A 78 5.61 -1.33 8.17
CA PHE A 78 6.77 -0.91 8.97
C PHE A 78 6.35 -0.01 10.13
N TRP A 79 5.52 1.01 9.88
CA TRP A 79 5.10 1.93 10.92
C TRP A 79 4.21 1.26 11.97
N PHE A 80 3.32 0.35 11.58
CA PHE A 80 2.56 -0.43 12.55
C PHE A 80 3.47 -1.28 13.44
N ARG A 81 4.50 -1.88 12.87
CA ARG A 81 5.49 -2.67 13.62
C ARG A 81 6.22 -1.80 14.63
N ILE A 82 6.65 -0.60 14.23
CA ILE A 82 7.33 0.33 15.13
C ILE A 82 6.41 0.76 16.27
N ILE A 83 5.15 1.05 15.96
CA ILE A 83 4.15 1.42 16.97
C ILE A 83 3.98 0.28 17.98
N ARG A 84 3.87 -0.95 17.50
CA ARG A 84 3.73 -2.14 18.37
C ARG A 84 4.96 -2.37 19.23
N LYS A 85 6.15 -2.31 18.63
CA LYS A 85 7.41 -2.60 19.34
C LYS A 85 7.76 -1.53 20.37
N THR A 86 7.36 -0.30 20.17
CA THR A 86 7.62 0.79 21.11
C THR A 86 6.52 0.93 22.17
N GLY A 87 5.40 0.22 22.00
CA GLY A 87 4.25 0.37 22.90
C GLY A 87 3.57 1.72 22.77
N LEU A 88 3.78 2.43 21.65
CA LEU A 88 3.15 3.72 21.41
C LEU A 88 1.62 3.59 21.39
N GLN A 89 1.13 2.43 20.98
CA GLN A 89 -0.28 2.04 21.11
C GLN A 89 -0.33 0.56 21.43
N SER A 90 -1.42 0.11 22.07
CA SER A 90 -1.59 -1.27 22.49
C SER A 90 -1.81 -2.20 21.30
N ALA A 91 -1.46 -3.48 21.50
CA ALA A 91 -1.73 -4.52 20.50
C ALA A 91 -3.23 -4.63 20.21
N ALA A 92 -4.08 -4.45 21.23
CA ALA A 92 -5.53 -4.48 21.06
C ALA A 92 -6.04 -3.34 20.17
N ALA A 93 -5.47 -2.13 20.32
CA ALA A 93 -5.85 -0.98 19.50
C ALA A 93 -5.37 -1.12 18.07
N ILE A 94 -4.17 -1.69 17.86
CA ILE A 94 -3.65 -1.97 16.51
C ILE A 94 -4.56 -2.99 15.83
N GLY A 95 -5.03 -4.01 16.60
CA GLY A 95 -5.93 -5.03 16.08
C GLY A 95 -5.33 -5.75 14.88
N GLY A 96 -6.09 -5.86 13.81
CA GLY A 96 -5.65 -6.53 12.59
C GLY A 96 -4.95 -5.63 11.56
N LEU A 97 -4.70 -4.35 11.88
CA LEU A 97 -4.19 -3.40 10.89
C LEU A 97 -2.77 -3.71 10.42
N GLU A 98 -1.89 -4.16 11.34
CA GLU A 98 -0.53 -4.56 10.94
C GLU A 98 -0.59 -5.74 9.98
N GLN A 99 -1.43 -6.73 10.27
CA GLN A 99 -1.62 -7.90 9.41
C GLN A 99 -2.24 -7.50 8.07
N GLU A 100 -3.20 -6.59 8.07
CA GLU A 100 -3.80 -6.11 6.83
C GLU A 100 -2.77 -5.40 5.96
N ALA A 101 -1.93 -4.55 6.56
CA ALA A 101 -0.84 -3.89 5.84
C ALA A 101 0.12 -4.93 5.24
N HIS A 102 0.45 -5.99 5.99
CA HIS A 102 1.30 -7.07 5.52
C HIS A 102 0.68 -7.79 4.32
N GLU A 103 -0.60 -8.11 4.39
CA GLU A 103 -1.31 -8.80 3.30
C GLU A 103 -1.38 -7.92 2.05
N LEU A 104 -1.69 -6.64 2.21
CA LEU A 104 -1.71 -5.70 1.08
C LEU A 104 -0.32 -5.59 0.44
N ALA A 105 0.73 -5.45 1.26
CA ALA A 105 2.10 -5.40 0.76
C ALA A 105 2.45 -6.66 -0.04
N SER A 106 2.05 -7.82 0.45
CA SER A 106 2.28 -9.09 -0.24
C SER A 106 1.55 -9.15 -1.58
N ILE A 107 0.29 -8.74 -1.62
CA ILE A 107 -0.51 -8.70 -2.85
C ILE A 107 0.15 -7.79 -3.89
N PHE A 108 0.52 -6.58 -3.49
CA PHE A 108 1.07 -5.59 -4.43
C PHE A 108 2.49 -5.92 -4.86
N SER A 109 3.30 -6.54 -4.00
CA SER A 109 4.63 -7.02 -4.36
C SER A 109 4.55 -8.08 -5.47
N VAL A 110 3.63 -9.03 -5.34
CA VAL A 110 3.40 -10.07 -6.36
C VAL A 110 2.84 -9.45 -7.64
N SER A 111 1.87 -8.55 -7.52
CA SER A 111 1.26 -7.88 -8.68
C SER A 111 2.29 -7.07 -9.46
N LEU A 112 3.17 -6.37 -8.76
CA LEU A 112 4.23 -5.56 -9.39
C LEU A 112 5.23 -6.44 -10.14
N ARG A 113 5.63 -7.54 -9.53
CA ARG A 113 6.55 -8.51 -10.15
C ARG A 113 5.94 -9.08 -11.43
N THR A 114 4.68 -9.45 -11.38
CA THR A 114 3.95 -9.98 -12.53
C THR A 114 3.82 -8.92 -13.63
N ALA A 115 3.48 -7.69 -13.28
CA ALA A 115 3.33 -6.60 -14.23
C ALA A 115 4.66 -6.28 -14.94
N ARG A 116 5.76 -6.26 -14.18
CA ARG A 116 7.10 -6.03 -14.74
C ARG A 116 7.52 -7.15 -15.69
N ARG A 117 7.24 -8.40 -15.33
CA ARG A 117 7.53 -9.55 -16.17
C ARG A 117 6.72 -9.51 -17.46
N ASN A 118 5.43 -9.24 -17.37
CA ASN A 118 4.55 -9.17 -18.54
C ASN A 118 4.98 -8.05 -19.48
N ARG A 119 5.37 -6.91 -18.92
CA ARG A 119 5.83 -5.78 -19.70
C ARG A 119 7.15 -6.08 -20.41
N ARG A 120 8.09 -6.76 -19.72
CA ARG A 120 9.35 -7.20 -20.34
C ARG A 120 9.10 -8.18 -21.48
N MET A 121 8.22 -9.16 -21.29
CA MET A 121 7.88 -10.13 -22.32
C MET A 121 7.23 -9.48 -23.53
N ARG A 122 6.38 -8.48 -23.32
CA ARG A 122 5.76 -7.71 -24.42
C ARG A 122 6.80 -6.94 -25.20
N ARG A 123 7.76 -6.31 -24.52
CA ARG A 123 8.86 -5.58 -25.16
C ARG A 123 9.74 -6.51 -26.00
N GLU A 124 10.02 -7.72 -25.54
CA GLU A 124 10.77 -8.71 -26.27
C GLU A 124 10.04 -9.14 -27.55
N LYS A 125 8.72 -9.29 -27.50
CA LYS A 125 7.89 -9.59 -28.67
C LYS A 125 7.90 -8.45 -29.68
N GLU A 126 7.86 -7.21 -29.22
CA GLU A 126 7.83 -6.03 -30.09
C GLU A 126 9.20 -5.74 -30.71
N ASN A 127 10.27 -6.28 -30.11
CA ASN A 127 11.64 -6.09 -30.57
C ASN A 127 12.40 -7.43 -30.56
N PRO A 128 12.05 -8.34 -31.49
CA PRO A 128 12.53 -9.73 -31.48
C PRO A 128 14.01 -9.91 -31.85
N ARG A 129 14.78 -8.85 -32.03
CA ARG A 129 16.19 -8.93 -32.39
C ARG A 129 17.10 -9.44 -31.29
N HIS A 130 16.56 -9.54 -30.14
CA HIS A 130 17.30 -10.00 -28.96
C HIS A 130 17.12 -11.50 -28.78
#